data_e136d8bf817643e7e544744c547b49b7
#
_entry.id   e136d8bf817643e7e544744c547b49b7
#
_cell.length_a   1.000
_cell.length_b   1.000
_cell.length_c   1.000
_cell.angle_alpha   90.00
_cell.angle_beta   90.00
_cell.angle_gamma   90.00
#
_symmetry.space_group_name_H-M   'P 1'
#
loop_
_entity.id
_entity.type
_entity.pdbx_description
1 polymer ?
#
loop_
_entity_poly.entity_id
_entity_poly.type
_entity_poly.pdbx_seq_one_letter_code
_entity_poly.pdbx_strand_id
1 'polypeptide(L)'
;MDNLETSLVKDFKDREFAKHSLQWVGSYRLDGINAVESLGLPNLTNEDWRFTSLKDFANRNFSPYISKTLKYNKPELPDYINNIDGYFLYVHNGELVFDYEYPFLVQGLKSSFDHPEV
;
A
#
# COMPACT_ATOMS: atom_id res chain seq x y z
N MET A 1 -4.18 -3.56 25.56
CA MET A 1 -4.34 -3.77 24.10
C MET A 1 -3.88 -2.51 23.43
N ASP A 2 -2.88 -2.62 22.61
CA ASP A 2 -2.47 -1.50 21.78
C ASP A 2 -3.61 -1.26 20.78
N ASN A 3 -4.06 -0.02 20.66
CA ASN A 3 -5.03 0.32 19.62
C ASN A 3 -4.36 0.27 18.25
N LEU A 4 -5.14 0.30 17.17
CA LEU A 4 -4.62 0.23 15.81
C LEU A 4 -3.59 1.34 15.52
N GLU A 5 -3.79 2.55 16.05
CA GLU A 5 -2.88 3.68 15.86
C GLU A 5 -1.50 3.39 16.43
N THR A 6 -1.44 2.91 17.67
CA THR A 6 -0.18 2.53 18.34
C THR A 6 0.51 1.41 17.59
N SER A 7 -0.25 0.42 17.11
CA SER A 7 0.27 -0.70 16.32
C SER A 7 0.84 -0.24 14.99
N LEU A 8 0.15 0.64 14.27
CA LEU A 8 0.62 1.20 13.00
C LEU A 8 1.92 1.99 13.17
N VAL A 9 2.00 2.86 14.19
CA VAL A 9 3.20 3.65 14.46
C VAL A 9 4.38 2.75 14.83
N LYS A 10 4.14 1.76 15.66
CA LYS A 10 5.17 0.79 16.07
C LYS A 10 5.66 -0.01 14.86
N ASP A 11 4.77 -0.59 14.06
CA ASP A 11 5.13 -1.37 12.88
C ASP A 11 5.90 -0.53 11.86
N PHE A 12 5.53 0.73 11.69
CA PHE A 12 6.23 1.65 10.81
C PHE A 12 7.67 1.88 11.25
N LYS A 13 7.87 2.13 12.55
CA LYS A 13 9.20 2.37 13.14
C LYS A 13 10.06 1.10 13.11
N ASP A 14 9.50 -0.02 13.54
CA ASP A 14 10.22 -1.30 13.63
C ASP A 14 10.66 -1.83 12.25
N ARG A 15 9.88 -1.57 11.22
CA ARG A 15 10.18 -2.00 9.84
C ARG A 15 10.91 -0.95 9.02
N GLU A 16 11.20 0.20 9.60
CA GLU A 16 11.91 1.30 8.93
C GLU A 16 11.26 1.72 7.59
N PHE A 17 9.93 1.74 7.55
CA PHE A 17 9.17 2.07 6.33
C PHE A 17 9.44 3.48 5.77
N ALA A 18 10.02 4.38 6.57
CA ALA A 18 10.50 5.66 6.06
C ALA A 18 11.69 5.52 5.12
N LYS A 19 12.48 4.44 5.24
CA LYS A 19 13.63 4.19 4.37
C LYS A 19 13.14 3.75 3.00
N HIS A 20 13.46 4.54 2.00
CA HIS A 20 13.15 4.24 0.60
C HIS A 20 14.27 4.78 -0.28
N SER A 21 14.54 4.11 -1.41
CA SER A 21 15.55 4.54 -2.37
C SER A 21 15.27 5.94 -2.93
N LEU A 22 13.98 6.29 -3.03
CA LEU A 22 13.52 7.62 -3.43
C LEU A 22 13.22 8.45 -2.18
N GLN A 23 13.96 9.53 -1.98
CA GLN A 23 13.86 10.38 -0.80
C GLN A 23 12.45 10.98 -0.63
N TRP A 24 11.81 11.39 -1.71
CA TRP A 24 10.47 11.99 -1.64
C TRP A 24 9.41 10.98 -1.15
N VAL A 25 9.52 9.69 -1.51
CA VAL A 25 8.63 8.64 -1.00
C VAL A 25 8.82 8.47 0.51
N GLY A 26 10.06 8.46 0.98
CA GLY A 26 10.37 8.40 2.40
C GLY A 26 9.77 9.58 3.17
N SER A 27 9.86 10.79 2.62
CA SER A 27 9.27 12.00 3.23
C SER A 27 7.74 11.89 3.33
N TYR A 28 7.06 11.48 2.27
CA TYR A 28 5.60 11.26 2.31
C TYR A 28 5.19 10.21 3.33
N ARG A 29 5.92 9.12 3.43
CA ARG A 29 5.66 8.07 4.42
C ARG A 29 5.82 8.59 5.84
N LEU A 30 6.85 9.40 6.07
CA LEU A 30 7.11 10.00 7.38
C LEU A 30 6.02 11.01 7.76
N ASP A 31 5.61 11.86 6.83
CA ASP A 31 4.52 12.81 7.04
C ASP A 31 3.21 12.10 7.38
N GLY A 32 2.92 11.00 6.67
CA GLY A 32 1.73 10.18 6.92
C GLY A 32 1.70 9.58 8.32
N ILE A 33 2.79 8.98 8.78
CA ILE A 33 2.83 8.38 10.12
C ILE A 33 2.83 9.42 11.23
N ASN A 34 3.46 10.58 11.03
CA ASN A 34 3.41 11.70 11.96
C ASN A 34 1.98 12.25 12.09
N ALA A 35 1.22 12.27 11.00
CA ALA A 35 -0.20 12.63 11.05
C ALA A 35 -1.01 11.64 11.89
N VAL A 36 -0.79 10.34 11.73
CA VAL A 36 -1.44 9.31 12.56
C VAL A 36 -1.08 9.48 14.04
N GLU A 37 0.20 9.73 14.34
CA GLU A 37 0.69 9.90 15.72
C GLU A 37 0.11 11.15 16.38
N SER A 38 -0.11 12.23 15.62
CA SER A 38 -0.58 13.52 16.16
C SER A 38 -2.10 13.69 16.14
N LEU A 39 -2.78 13.18 15.14
CA LEU A 39 -4.21 13.38 14.92
C LEU A 39 -5.04 12.14 15.31
N GLY A 40 -4.42 10.97 15.33
CA GLY A 40 -5.12 9.69 15.45
C GLY A 40 -5.88 9.31 14.18
N LEU A 41 -6.67 8.24 14.27
CA LEU A 41 -7.57 7.85 13.20
C LEU A 41 -8.81 8.75 13.18
N PRO A 42 -9.38 9.02 11.99
CA PRO A 42 -10.59 9.81 11.87
C PRO A 42 -11.74 9.21 12.69
N ASN A 43 -12.55 10.06 13.25
CA ASN A 43 -13.73 9.67 14.01
C ASN A 43 -14.95 10.49 13.62
N LEU A 44 -16.11 10.19 14.22
CA LEU A 44 -17.39 10.83 13.88
C LEU A 44 -17.46 12.33 14.18
N THR A 45 -16.49 12.88 14.94
CA THR A 45 -16.41 14.32 15.19
C THR A 45 -15.70 15.08 14.06
N ASN A 46 -14.98 14.36 13.19
CA ASN A 46 -14.40 14.94 11.99
C ASN A 46 -15.49 15.09 10.93
N GLU A 47 -15.65 16.29 10.37
CA GLU A 47 -16.73 16.64 9.44
C GLU A 47 -16.84 15.64 8.26
N ASP A 48 -15.71 15.31 7.63
CA ASP A 48 -15.69 14.41 6.47
C ASP A 48 -16.04 12.95 6.83
N TRP A 49 -15.94 12.58 8.11
CA TRP A 49 -16.13 11.23 8.61
C TRP A 49 -17.39 11.04 9.47
N ARG A 50 -18.19 12.08 9.61
CA ARG A 50 -19.35 12.09 10.54
C ARG A 50 -20.37 10.97 10.30
N PHE A 51 -20.43 10.43 9.10
CA PHE A 51 -21.31 9.31 8.73
C PHE A 51 -20.58 7.98 8.53
N THR A 52 -19.28 7.93 8.76
CA THR A 52 -18.46 6.74 8.53
C THR A 52 -17.64 6.41 9.77
N SER A 53 -18.08 5.42 10.53
CA SER A 53 -17.38 4.97 11.72
C SER A 53 -16.26 4.01 11.38
N LEU A 54 -15.05 4.30 11.84
CA LEU A 54 -13.91 3.40 11.76
C LEU A 54 -13.72 2.56 13.05
N LYS A 55 -14.66 2.62 14.00
CA LYS A 55 -14.54 1.97 15.30
C LYS A 55 -14.29 0.47 15.20
N ASP A 56 -15.05 -0.22 14.37
CA ASP A 56 -14.93 -1.67 14.21
C ASP A 56 -13.62 -2.04 13.50
N PHE A 57 -13.17 -1.21 12.57
CA PHE A 57 -11.87 -1.34 11.92
C PHE A 57 -10.73 -1.14 12.91
N ALA A 58 -10.79 -0.07 13.72
CA ALA A 58 -9.77 0.28 14.69
C ALA A 58 -9.61 -0.76 15.82
N ASN A 59 -10.66 -1.53 16.09
CA ASN A 59 -10.64 -2.59 17.10
C ASN A 59 -10.12 -3.94 16.59
N ARG A 60 -9.78 -4.03 15.30
CA ARG A 60 -9.22 -5.26 14.72
C ARG A 60 -7.71 -5.22 14.74
N ASN A 61 -7.11 -6.38 14.94
CA ASN A 61 -5.65 -6.54 14.83
C ASN A 61 -5.30 -6.81 13.36
N PHE A 62 -4.54 -5.90 12.77
CA PHE A 62 -3.98 -6.07 11.44
C PHE A 62 -2.47 -6.24 11.54
N SER A 63 -1.94 -7.14 10.73
CA SER A 63 -0.50 -7.25 10.53
C SER A 63 -0.16 -6.80 9.12
N PRO A 64 0.89 -5.98 8.96
CA PRO A 64 1.35 -5.63 7.63
C PRO A 64 1.68 -6.88 6.83
N TYR A 65 1.27 -6.89 5.56
CA TYR A 65 1.66 -7.96 4.66
C TYR A 65 3.17 -7.95 4.46
N ILE A 66 3.80 -9.10 4.68
CA ILE A 66 5.20 -9.31 4.35
C ILE A 66 5.23 -10.17 3.12
N SER A 67 5.81 -9.65 2.05
CA SER A 67 6.09 -10.44 0.87
C SER A 67 6.95 -11.65 1.27
N LYS A 68 6.35 -12.81 1.21
CA LYS A 68 7.10 -14.06 1.14
C LYS A 68 7.24 -14.33 -0.34
N THR A 69 8.38 -14.83 -0.78
CA THR A 69 8.63 -15.29 -2.15
C THR A 69 7.69 -16.46 -2.51
N LEU A 70 6.41 -16.17 -2.54
CA LEU A 70 5.39 -17.12 -2.98
C LEU A 70 5.37 -17.07 -4.50
N LYS A 71 5.52 -18.22 -5.12
CA LYS A 71 5.19 -18.36 -6.53
C LYS A 71 3.69 -18.26 -6.64
N TYR A 72 3.23 -17.10 -7.12
CA TYR A 72 1.81 -16.95 -7.44
C TYR A 72 1.52 -17.64 -8.77
N ASN A 73 0.47 -18.45 -8.79
CA ASN A 73 -0.09 -18.90 -10.06
C ASN A 73 -0.80 -17.72 -10.71
N LYS A 74 -0.66 -17.59 -12.04
CA LYS A 74 -1.40 -16.60 -12.80
C LYS A 74 -2.89 -16.74 -12.51
N PRO A 75 -3.58 -15.70 -12.02
CA PRO A 75 -5.01 -15.80 -11.78
C PRO A 75 -5.77 -16.00 -13.09
N GLU A 76 -6.84 -16.79 -13.05
CA GLU A 76 -7.77 -16.84 -14.17
C GLU A 76 -8.47 -15.49 -14.28
N LEU A 77 -8.32 -14.87 -15.44
CA LEU A 77 -8.98 -13.60 -15.72
C LEU A 77 -10.41 -13.86 -16.20
N PRO A 78 -11.38 -13.06 -15.77
CA PRO A 78 -12.72 -13.10 -16.35
C PRO A 78 -12.68 -12.87 -17.85
N ASP A 79 -13.58 -13.53 -18.60
CA ASP A 79 -13.60 -13.47 -20.07
C ASP A 79 -13.67 -12.05 -20.63
N TYR A 80 -14.37 -11.13 -19.93
CA TYR A 80 -14.47 -9.74 -20.37
C TYR A 80 -13.14 -8.98 -20.30
N ILE A 81 -12.19 -9.43 -19.48
CA ILE A 81 -10.84 -8.84 -19.42
C ILE A 81 -9.98 -9.37 -20.56
N ASN A 82 -10.14 -10.65 -20.95
CA ASN A 82 -9.37 -11.27 -22.03
C ASN A 82 -9.59 -10.58 -23.40
N ASN A 83 -10.70 -9.87 -23.57
CA ASN A 83 -11.03 -9.14 -24.78
C ASN A 83 -10.53 -7.69 -24.79
N ILE A 84 -9.85 -7.24 -23.74
CA ILE A 84 -9.28 -5.90 -23.66
C ILE A 84 -7.86 -5.94 -24.22
N ASP A 85 -7.58 -5.13 -25.24
CA ASP A 85 -6.24 -4.92 -25.74
C ASP A 85 -5.48 -3.99 -24.78
N GLY A 86 -4.48 -4.52 -24.08
CA GLY A 86 -3.74 -3.76 -23.07
C GLY A 86 -2.79 -4.62 -22.25
N TYR A 87 -2.10 -3.95 -21.32
CA TYR A 87 -1.22 -4.59 -20.36
C TYR A 87 -1.94 -4.83 -19.04
N PHE A 88 -1.77 -6.02 -18.47
CA PHE A 88 -2.39 -6.40 -17.20
C PHE A 88 -1.33 -6.44 -16.11
N LEU A 89 -1.58 -5.71 -15.04
CA LEU A 89 -0.77 -5.73 -13.83
C LEU A 89 -1.56 -6.42 -12.72
N TYR A 90 -0.94 -7.40 -12.09
CA TYR A 90 -1.54 -8.12 -10.99
C TYR A 90 -1.03 -7.57 -9.66
N VAL A 91 -1.94 -7.15 -8.81
CA VAL A 91 -1.61 -6.70 -7.46
C VAL A 91 -2.25 -7.65 -6.46
N HIS A 92 -1.44 -8.20 -5.57
CA HIS A 92 -1.88 -9.10 -4.51
C HIS A 92 -1.43 -8.54 -3.16
N ASN A 93 -2.37 -8.28 -2.27
CA ASN A 93 -2.11 -7.66 -0.95
C ASN A 93 -1.22 -6.41 -1.03
N GLY A 94 -1.44 -5.56 -2.01
CA GLY A 94 -0.66 -4.34 -2.22
C GLY A 94 0.70 -4.55 -2.89
N GLU A 95 1.06 -5.78 -3.24
CA GLU A 95 2.29 -6.11 -3.94
C GLU A 95 2.03 -6.38 -5.41
N LEU A 96 2.83 -5.74 -6.27
CA LEU A 96 2.77 -5.97 -7.71
C LEU A 96 3.41 -7.32 -8.02
N VAL A 97 2.59 -8.25 -8.50
CA VAL A 97 3.04 -9.57 -8.96
C VAL A 97 3.38 -9.44 -10.43
N PHE A 98 4.66 -9.60 -10.76
CA PHE A 98 5.11 -9.55 -12.15
C PHE A 98 4.88 -10.89 -12.82
N ASP A 99 4.11 -10.87 -13.90
CA ASP A 99 4.20 -11.90 -14.92
C ASP A 99 5.38 -11.57 -15.83
N TYR A 100 6.28 -12.52 -16.05
CA TYR A 100 7.46 -12.35 -16.91
C TYR A 100 7.13 -12.05 -18.38
N GLU A 101 5.86 -12.05 -18.75
CA GLU A 101 5.41 -11.71 -20.10
C GLU A 101 5.69 -10.24 -20.48
N TYR A 102 5.89 -9.35 -19.49
CA TYR A 102 6.09 -7.92 -19.76
C TYR A 102 7.36 -7.34 -19.08
N PRO A 103 8.56 -7.88 -19.34
CA PRO A 103 9.77 -7.40 -18.66
C PRO A 103 10.10 -5.95 -18.99
N PHE A 104 9.75 -5.47 -20.18
CA PHE A 104 9.94 -4.07 -20.58
C PHE A 104 9.02 -3.11 -19.81
N LEU A 105 7.82 -3.53 -19.46
CA LEU A 105 6.90 -2.75 -18.65
C LEU A 105 7.43 -2.55 -17.23
N VAL A 106 7.99 -3.60 -16.66
CA VAL A 106 8.64 -3.55 -15.34
C VAL A 106 9.79 -2.57 -15.33
N GLN A 107 10.63 -2.60 -16.36
CA GLN A 107 11.74 -1.67 -16.50
C GLN A 107 11.27 -0.23 -16.72
N GLY A 108 10.23 -0.02 -17.50
CA GLY A 108 9.59 1.28 -17.70
C GLY A 108 9.02 1.86 -16.41
N LEU A 109 8.33 1.05 -15.60
CA LEU A 109 7.83 1.45 -14.29
C LEU A 109 8.94 1.85 -13.33
N LYS A 110 10.03 1.07 -13.25
CA LYS A 110 11.20 1.42 -12.42
C LYS A 110 11.80 2.75 -12.86
N SER A 111 11.98 2.96 -14.17
CA SER A 111 12.50 4.20 -14.74
C SER A 111 11.60 5.41 -14.45
N SER A 112 10.28 5.24 -14.45
CA SER A 112 9.32 6.30 -14.10
C SER A 112 9.42 6.73 -12.64
N PHE A 113 9.69 5.81 -11.73
CA PHE A 113 9.87 6.13 -10.32
C PHE A 113 11.15 6.90 -10.02
N ASP A 114 12.17 6.78 -10.87
CA ASP A 114 13.43 7.49 -10.73
C ASP A 114 13.33 8.97 -11.19
N HIS A 115 12.24 9.34 -11.85
CA HIS A 115 11.97 10.70 -12.32
C HIS A 115 10.75 11.30 -11.58
N PRO A 116 10.98 12.12 -10.56
CA PRO A 116 9.90 12.69 -9.74
C PRO A 116 8.99 13.69 -10.46
N GLU A 117 9.27 14.01 -11.70
CA GLU A 117 8.50 14.95 -12.54
C GLU A 117 7.41 14.28 -13.39
N VAL A 118 7.22 12.97 -13.23
CA VAL A 118 6.23 12.20 -13.98
C VAL A 118 5.03 11.86 -13.11
#